data_775efe750004b5bdf19cdc86d1411d02
#
_entry.id   775efe750004b5bdf19cdc86d1411d02
#
_cell.length_a   1.000
_cell.length_b   1.000
_cell.length_c   1.000
_cell.angle_alpha   90.00
_cell.angle_beta   90.00
_cell.angle_gamma   90.00
#
_symmetry.space_group_name_H-M   'P 1'
#
loop_
_entity.id
_entity.type
_entity.pdbx_description
1 polymer ?
#
loop_
_entity_poly.entity_id
_entity_poly.type
_entity_poly.pdbx_seq_one_letter_code
_entity_poly.pdbx_strand_id
1 'polypeptide(L)'
;FDKFVFGRQVLGDLEDHENLEIIEGDVSNIYLLTLALRDTQAVIHLAGLVGDPASSIDNNLTEHFNIVSTRILLESVKALRIPRFIFASSCSVYGASDEQVNELSKLNPVSLYAESKIDSEGEILRSQGDYFHPTILRFATVFGHSRRPRFDLVTNLFTAQAFNDGK
;
A
#
# COMPACT_ATOMS: atom_id res chain seq x y z
N PHE A 1 6.84 5.08 -9.37
CA PHE A 1 5.93 4.43 -10.31
C PHE A 1 4.51 4.52 -9.76
N ASP A 2 3.58 5.18 -10.45
CA ASP A 2 2.21 5.38 -10.00
C ASP A 2 1.27 5.55 -11.21
N LYS A 3 0.01 5.18 -11.08
CA LYS A 3 -1.03 5.38 -12.10
C LYS A 3 -1.63 6.77 -12.06
N PHE A 4 -1.37 7.53 -11.02
CA PHE A 4 -1.89 8.88 -10.77
C PHE A 4 -3.41 8.99 -10.90
N VAL A 5 -4.14 8.00 -10.40
CA VAL A 5 -5.62 7.98 -10.39
C VAL A 5 -6.22 9.24 -9.77
N PHE A 6 -5.49 9.86 -8.84
CA PHE A 6 -5.90 11.10 -8.16
C PHE A 6 -5.17 12.35 -8.66
N GLY A 7 -4.47 12.23 -9.80
CA GLY A 7 -3.70 13.31 -10.43
C GLY A 7 -2.30 13.49 -9.84
N ARG A 8 -1.40 14.11 -10.62
CA ARG A 8 0.01 14.32 -10.25
C ARG A 8 0.23 15.46 -9.27
N GLN A 9 -0.77 16.35 -9.08
CA GLN A 9 -0.69 17.46 -8.12
C GLN A 9 -0.40 17.04 -6.69
N VAL A 10 -0.59 15.75 -6.36
CA VAL A 10 -0.23 15.17 -5.05
C VAL A 10 1.26 15.24 -4.75
N LEU A 11 2.11 15.25 -5.78
CA LEU A 11 3.56 15.33 -5.67
C LEU A 11 4.04 16.73 -5.26
N GLY A 12 3.34 17.77 -5.71
CA GLY A 12 3.71 19.16 -5.41
C GLY A 12 5.14 19.48 -5.79
N ASP A 13 5.89 20.03 -4.85
CA ASP A 13 7.27 20.47 -5.07
C ASP A 13 8.26 19.32 -5.31
N LEU A 14 7.80 18.06 -5.09
CA LEU A 14 8.61 16.88 -5.37
C LEU A 14 8.63 16.52 -6.86
N GLU A 15 7.70 17.06 -7.67
CA GLU A 15 7.57 16.68 -9.09
C GLU A 15 8.85 16.97 -9.88
N ASP A 16 9.52 18.07 -9.56
CA ASP A 16 10.75 18.51 -10.23
C ASP A 16 12.02 18.21 -9.41
N HIS A 17 11.93 17.33 -8.40
CA HIS A 17 13.08 17.06 -7.54
C HIS A 17 14.12 16.22 -8.29
N GLU A 18 15.39 16.67 -8.29
CA GLU A 18 16.49 16.08 -9.05
C GLU A 18 16.75 14.58 -8.79
N ASN A 19 16.39 14.08 -7.59
CA ASN A 19 16.57 12.68 -7.21
C ASN A 19 15.26 11.88 -7.32
N LEU A 20 14.23 12.42 -7.99
CA LEU A 20 12.95 11.74 -8.20
C LEU A 20 12.71 11.49 -9.68
N GLU A 21 12.74 10.23 -10.10
CA GLU A 21 12.23 9.80 -11.39
C GLU A 21 10.78 9.36 -11.28
N ILE A 22 9.90 9.92 -12.10
CA ILE A 22 8.48 9.64 -12.11
C ILE A 22 8.12 8.84 -13.36
N ILE A 23 7.62 7.63 -13.16
CA ILE A 23 7.11 6.79 -14.24
C ILE A 23 5.61 6.62 -14.02
N GLU A 24 4.80 7.13 -14.94
CA GLU A 24 3.35 6.95 -14.90
C GLU A 24 2.97 5.63 -15.55
N GLY A 25 2.28 4.76 -14.80
CA GLY A 25 1.88 3.46 -15.29
C GLY A 25 1.11 2.64 -14.28
N ASP A 26 0.44 1.61 -14.77
CA ASP A 26 -0.25 0.61 -13.97
C ASP A 26 0.72 -0.53 -13.61
N VAL A 27 0.71 -0.97 -12.34
CA VAL A 27 1.56 -2.10 -11.87
C VAL A 27 1.31 -3.38 -12.66
N SER A 28 0.12 -3.57 -13.23
CA SER A 28 -0.19 -4.69 -14.11
C SER A 28 0.44 -4.60 -15.51
N ASN A 29 0.99 -3.45 -15.89
CA ASN A 29 1.75 -3.29 -17.13
C ASN A 29 3.19 -3.78 -16.93
N ILE A 30 3.41 -5.07 -17.20
CA ILE A 30 4.70 -5.77 -16.98
C ILE A 30 5.85 -5.09 -17.71
N TYR A 31 5.62 -4.54 -18.90
CA TYR A 31 6.67 -3.86 -19.66
C TYR A 31 7.17 -2.60 -18.94
N LEU A 32 6.26 -1.70 -18.58
CA LEU A 32 6.62 -0.46 -17.85
C LEU A 32 7.17 -0.78 -16.45
N LEU A 33 6.58 -1.78 -15.79
CA LEU A 33 7.05 -2.23 -14.49
C LEU A 33 8.49 -2.74 -14.55
N THR A 34 8.83 -3.54 -15.57
CA THR A 34 10.18 -4.07 -15.76
C THR A 34 11.19 -2.95 -16.03
N LEU A 35 10.80 -1.92 -16.80
CA LEU A 35 11.64 -0.74 -17.00
C LEU A 35 11.88 0.03 -15.69
N ALA A 36 10.83 0.24 -14.92
CA ALA A 36 10.92 0.93 -13.62
C ALA A 36 11.76 0.17 -12.58
N LEU A 37 11.79 -1.16 -12.66
CA LEU A 37 12.55 -2.01 -11.73
C LEU A 37 14.02 -2.20 -12.15
N ARG A 38 14.43 -1.75 -13.33
CA ARG A 38 15.82 -1.89 -13.78
C ARG A 38 16.76 -1.15 -12.83
N ASP A 39 17.84 -1.80 -12.45
CA ASP A 39 18.88 -1.27 -11.55
C ASP A 39 18.37 -0.88 -10.14
N THR A 40 17.16 -1.30 -9.79
CA THR A 40 16.56 -1.05 -8.47
C THR A 40 17.16 -1.97 -7.41
N GLN A 41 17.48 -1.42 -6.23
CA GLN A 41 18.03 -2.17 -5.09
C GLN A 41 16.98 -2.51 -4.03
N ALA A 42 15.87 -1.79 -4.01
CA ALA A 42 14.78 -2.00 -3.06
C ALA A 42 13.45 -1.52 -3.66
N VAL A 43 12.37 -2.18 -3.30
CA VAL A 43 11.02 -1.80 -3.68
C VAL A 43 10.20 -1.50 -2.44
N ILE A 44 9.52 -0.35 -2.44
CA ILE A 44 8.50 0.00 -1.44
C ILE A 44 7.15 -0.04 -2.14
N HIS A 45 6.36 -1.05 -1.81
CA HIS A 45 5.05 -1.27 -2.42
C HIS A 45 3.94 -0.62 -1.60
N LEU A 46 3.50 0.55 -2.04
CA LEU A 46 2.40 1.33 -1.46
C LEU A 46 1.13 1.30 -2.33
N ALA A 47 1.26 0.85 -3.59
CA ALA A 47 0.15 0.84 -4.53
C ALA A 47 -0.96 -0.13 -4.09
N GLY A 48 -2.20 0.27 -4.35
CA GLY A 48 -3.40 -0.51 -4.05
C GLY A 48 -4.61 0.37 -3.77
N LEU A 49 -5.80 -0.24 -3.78
CA LEU A 49 -7.01 0.38 -3.25
C LEU A 49 -6.97 0.33 -1.73
N VAL A 50 -7.08 1.49 -1.09
CA VAL A 50 -6.85 1.64 0.34
C VAL A 50 -8.15 2.01 1.06
N GLY A 51 -8.46 1.26 2.11
CA GLY A 51 -9.59 1.48 3.00
C GLY A 51 -10.88 0.76 2.57
N ASP A 52 -11.69 0.42 3.57
CA ASP A 52 -12.90 -0.37 3.39
C ASP A 52 -13.94 0.29 2.46
N PRO A 53 -14.18 1.63 2.51
CA PRO A 53 -15.14 2.25 1.60
C PRO A 53 -14.77 2.11 0.12
N ALA A 54 -13.49 2.24 -0.22
CA ALA A 54 -13.04 2.14 -1.62
C ALA A 54 -13.05 0.69 -2.12
N SER A 55 -12.64 -0.25 -1.27
CA SER A 55 -12.56 -1.67 -1.60
C SER A 55 -13.90 -2.38 -1.64
N SER A 56 -14.95 -1.82 -1.03
CA SER A 56 -16.31 -2.38 -1.07
C SER A 56 -17.13 -1.97 -2.29
N ILE A 57 -16.66 -1.00 -3.09
CA ILE A 57 -17.38 -0.54 -4.30
C ILE A 57 -17.37 -1.60 -5.39
N ASP A 58 -16.21 -2.24 -5.60
CA ASP A 58 -16.04 -3.31 -6.60
C ASP A 58 -14.99 -4.32 -6.12
N ASN A 59 -15.46 -5.52 -5.80
CA ASN A 59 -14.60 -6.59 -5.31
C ASN A 59 -13.55 -7.03 -6.35
N ASN A 60 -13.90 -7.03 -7.65
CA ASN A 60 -12.97 -7.42 -8.71
C ASN A 60 -11.84 -6.41 -8.85
N LEU A 61 -12.14 -5.11 -8.71
CA LEU A 61 -11.12 -4.08 -8.71
C LEU A 61 -10.20 -4.19 -7.49
N THR A 62 -10.76 -4.49 -6.32
CA THR A 62 -9.96 -4.70 -5.11
C THR A 62 -9.03 -5.90 -5.24
N GLU A 63 -9.53 -7.02 -5.73
CA GLU A 63 -8.73 -8.21 -6.00
C GLU A 63 -7.61 -7.88 -7.02
N HIS A 64 -7.97 -7.23 -8.12
CA HIS A 64 -7.02 -6.87 -9.17
C HIS A 64 -5.91 -5.94 -8.65
N PHE A 65 -6.27 -4.84 -7.98
CA PHE A 65 -5.29 -3.84 -7.54
C PHE A 65 -4.52 -4.22 -6.28
N ASN A 66 -5.06 -5.08 -5.43
CA ASN A 66 -4.39 -5.42 -4.17
C ASN A 66 -3.70 -6.79 -4.23
N ILE A 67 -4.29 -7.78 -4.90
CA ILE A 67 -3.74 -9.15 -4.94
C ILE A 67 -2.97 -9.38 -6.23
N VAL A 68 -3.65 -9.25 -7.38
CA VAL A 68 -3.04 -9.57 -8.68
C VAL A 68 -1.85 -8.67 -8.98
N SER A 69 -1.97 -7.35 -8.76
CA SER A 69 -0.87 -6.39 -8.97
C SER A 69 0.30 -6.67 -8.04
N THR A 70 0.04 -7.00 -6.76
CA THR A 70 1.09 -7.36 -5.79
C THR A 70 1.83 -8.62 -6.24
N ARG A 71 1.11 -9.62 -6.75
CA ARG A 71 1.70 -10.86 -7.29
C ARG A 71 2.58 -10.58 -8.51
N ILE A 72 2.10 -9.79 -9.46
CA ILE A 72 2.88 -9.39 -10.65
C ILE A 72 4.17 -8.68 -10.23
N LEU A 73 4.07 -7.71 -9.31
CA LEU A 73 5.22 -6.99 -8.80
C LEU A 73 6.20 -7.92 -8.09
N LEU A 74 5.72 -8.80 -7.22
CA LEU A 74 6.54 -9.76 -6.49
C LEU A 74 7.33 -10.68 -7.42
N GLU A 75 6.67 -11.25 -8.43
CA GLU A 75 7.34 -12.11 -9.41
C GLU A 75 8.36 -11.34 -10.25
N SER A 76 8.08 -10.09 -10.62
CA SER A 76 9.02 -9.22 -11.33
C SER A 76 10.26 -8.90 -10.47
N VAL A 77 10.06 -8.58 -9.19
CA VAL A 77 11.14 -8.30 -8.23
C VAL A 77 12.03 -9.52 -8.03
N LYS A 78 11.43 -10.72 -7.92
CA LYS A 78 12.16 -11.99 -7.81
C LYS A 78 12.96 -12.30 -9.08
N ALA A 79 12.34 -12.16 -10.25
CA ALA A 79 12.99 -12.38 -11.54
C ALA A 79 14.21 -11.48 -11.75
N LEU A 80 14.13 -10.23 -11.32
CA LEU A 80 15.22 -9.26 -11.38
C LEU A 80 16.19 -9.35 -10.19
N ARG A 81 15.96 -10.29 -9.26
CA ARG A 81 16.79 -10.53 -8.07
C ARG A 81 16.96 -9.29 -7.19
N ILE A 82 15.93 -8.47 -7.07
CA ILE A 82 15.92 -7.30 -6.18
C ILE A 82 15.77 -7.81 -4.73
N PRO A 83 16.74 -7.53 -3.84
CA PRO A 83 16.81 -8.24 -2.56
C PRO A 83 15.84 -7.71 -1.50
N ARG A 84 15.42 -6.45 -1.60
CA ARG A 84 14.65 -5.78 -0.56
C ARG A 84 13.26 -5.42 -1.05
N PHE A 85 12.26 -5.84 -0.29
CA PHE A 85 10.86 -5.56 -0.61
C PHE A 85 10.13 -5.13 0.66
N ILE A 86 9.60 -3.91 0.67
CA ILE A 86 8.82 -3.37 1.80
C ILE A 86 7.36 -3.28 1.35
N PHE A 87 6.48 -3.95 2.07
CA PHE A 87 5.05 -3.98 1.78
C PHE A 87 4.26 -3.20 2.82
N ALA A 88 3.45 -2.26 2.35
CA ALA A 88 2.48 -1.54 3.17
C ALA A 88 1.23 -2.39 3.38
N SER A 89 1.21 -3.12 4.49
CA SER A 89 0.02 -3.76 5.02
C SER A 89 -0.74 -2.82 5.97
N SER A 90 -1.68 -3.32 6.74
CA SER A 90 -2.57 -2.53 7.57
C SER A 90 -2.88 -3.23 8.89
N CYS A 91 -3.08 -2.47 9.95
CA CYS A 91 -3.59 -2.99 11.22
C CYS A 91 -5.03 -3.54 11.11
N SER A 92 -5.77 -3.23 10.02
CA SER A 92 -7.09 -3.80 9.76
C SER A 92 -7.09 -5.34 9.64
N VAL A 93 -5.92 -5.95 9.43
CA VAL A 93 -5.77 -7.42 9.43
C VAL A 93 -6.10 -8.06 10.77
N TYR A 94 -6.03 -7.31 11.87
CA TYR A 94 -6.37 -7.79 13.21
C TYR A 94 -7.87 -7.71 13.50
N GLY A 95 -8.64 -6.94 12.73
CA GLY A 95 -10.05 -6.66 13.00
C GLY A 95 -10.24 -5.82 14.26
N ALA A 96 -11.43 -5.94 14.87
CA ALA A 96 -11.71 -5.32 16.16
C ALA A 96 -11.12 -6.15 17.30
N SER A 97 -10.42 -5.50 18.23
CA SER A 97 -9.87 -6.12 19.43
C SER A 97 -9.92 -5.15 20.59
N ASP A 98 -10.33 -5.63 21.75
CA ASP A 98 -10.27 -4.90 23.02
C ASP A 98 -8.88 -5.02 23.67
N GLU A 99 -8.03 -5.91 23.15
CA GLU A 99 -6.68 -6.15 23.65
C GLU A 99 -5.64 -5.51 22.74
N GLN A 100 -4.48 -5.22 23.32
CA GLN A 100 -3.32 -4.78 22.55
C GLN A 100 -2.84 -5.92 21.63
N VAL A 101 -2.71 -5.63 20.35
CA VAL A 101 -2.24 -6.57 19.32
C VAL A 101 -0.78 -6.30 18.93
N ASN A 102 -0.11 -7.36 18.46
CA ASN A 102 1.25 -7.33 17.92
C ASN A 102 1.35 -8.27 16.70
N GLU A 103 2.54 -8.41 16.14
CA GLU A 103 2.78 -9.18 14.91
C GLU A 103 2.44 -10.67 15.05
N LEU A 104 2.41 -11.21 16.26
CA LEU A 104 2.09 -12.62 16.56
C LEU A 104 0.60 -12.83 16.88
N SER A 105 -0.16 -11.74 17.01
CA SER A 105 -1.59 -11.82 17.32
C SER A 105 -2.37 -12.47 16.19
N LYS A 106 -3.47 -13.14 16.54
CA LYS A 106 -4.36 -13.78 15.57
C LYS A 106 -4.95 -12.73 14.61
N LEU A 107 -4.95 -13.03 13.33
CA LEU A 107 -5.60 -12.23 12.31
C LEU A 107 -7.10 -12.51 12.30
N ASN A 108 -7.91 -11.45 12.20
CA ASN A 108 -9.37 -11.53 12.20
C ASN A 108 -9.95 -10.44 11.26
N PRO A 109 -9.71 -10.55 9.94
CA PRO A 109 -10.16 -9.54 8.98
C PRO A 109 -11.68 -9.42 9.00
N VAL A 110 -12.17 -8.19 8.89
CA VAL A 110 -13.61 -7.88 8.83
C VAL A 110 -14.01 -7.19 7.52
N SER A 111 -13.07 -7.09 6.57
CA SER A 111 -13.30 -6.49 5.26
C SER A 111 -12.46 -7.17 4.17
N LEU A 112 -12.94 -7.07 2.92
CA LEU A 112 -12.20 -7.55 1.75
C LEU A 112 -10.82 -6.89 1.63
N TYR A 113 -10.70 -5.62 2.03
CA TYR A 113 -9.41 -4.94 2.08
C TYR A 113 -8.44 -5.63 3.04
N ALA A 114 -8.88 -5.95 4.25
CA ALA A 114 -8.06 -6.64 5.25
C ALA A 114 -7.68 -8.05 4.78
N GLU A 115 -8.62 -8.79 4.17
CA GLU A 115 -8.36 -10.11 3.57
C GLU A 115 -7.31 -10.01 2.47
N SER A 116 -7.45 -9.04 1.55
CA SER A 116 -6.47 -8.83 0.46
C SER A 116 -5.06 -8.52 0.95
N LYS A 117 -4.94 -7.81 2.08
CA LYS A 117 -3.64 -7.56 2.72
C LYS A 117 -3.05 -8.83 3.30
N ILE A 118 -3.85 -9.67 3.98
CA ILE A 118 -3.40 -10.96 4.53
C ILE A 118 -2.92 -11.90 3.42
N ASP A 119 -3.66 -12.00 2.33
CA ASP A 119 -3.28 -12.83 1.20
C ASP A 119 -1.95 -12.38 0.59
N SER A 120 -1.79 -11.08 0.41
CA SER A 120 -0.53 -10.48 -0.09
C SER A 120 0.63 -10.72 0.88
N GLU A 121 0.43 -10.53 2.20
CA GLU A 121 1.43 -10.85 3.22
C GLU A 121 1.89 -12.31 3.12
N GLY A 122 0.93 -13.23 2.99
CA GLY A 122 1.21 -14.65 2.89
C GLY A 122 2.03 -15.01 1.65
N GLU A 123 1.74 -14.43 0.50
CA GLU A 123 2.51 -14.65 -0.74
C GLU A 123 3.94 -14.08 -0.63
N ILE A 124 4.07 -12.88 -0.09
CA ILE A 124 5.36 -12.21 0.10
C ILE A 124 6.25 -12.99 1.07
N LEU A 125 5.73 -13.42 2.22
CA LEU A 125 6.48 -14.17 3.22
C LEU A 125 6.89 -15.56 2.73
N ARG A 126 6.03 -16.25 1.98
CA ARG A 126 6.41 -17.53 1.35
C ARG A 126 7.53 -17.41 0.31
N SER A 127 7.74 -16.20 -0.22
CA SER A 127 8.81 -15.92 -1.19
C SER A 127 10.16 -15.59 -0.53
N GLN A 128 10.21 -15.44 0.80
CA GLN A 128 11.43 -15.18 1.54
C GLN A 128 12.47 -16.29 1.33
N GLY A 129 13.73 -15.91 1.15
CA GLY A 129 14.82 -16.83 0.90
C GLY A 129 16.19 -16.15 1.01
N ASP A 130 17.24 -16.83 0.59
CA ASP A 130 18.62 -16.39 0.76
C ASP A 130 18.94 -15.03 0.14
N TYR A 131 18.25 -14.65 -0.92
CA TYR A 131 18.47 -13.39 -1.64
C TYR A 131 17.30 -12.41 -1.58
N PHE A 132 16.15 -12.81 -1.02
CA PHE A 132 14.95 -11.99 -0.97
C PHE A 132 14.48 -11.78 0.48
N HIS A 133 14.56 -10.53 0.94
CA HIS A 133 14.31 -10.14 2.32
C HIS A 133 13.13 -9.17 2.40
N PRO A 134 11.89 -9.68 2.43
CA PRO A 134 10.71 -8.84 2.55
C PRO A 134 10.53 -8.31 3.97
N THR A 135 9.98 -7.11 4.06
CA THR A 135 9.52 -6.49 5.30
C THR A 135 8.06 -6.09 5.15
N ILE A 136 7.20 -6.52 6.06
CA ILE A 136 5.79 -6.16 6.08
C ILE A 136 5.55 -5.15 7.19
N LEU A 137 4.92 -4.03 6.84
CA LEU A 137 4.57 -2.97 7.78
C LEU A 137 3.04 -2.90 7.91
N ARG A 138 2.50 -3.35 9.03
CA ARG A 138 1.08 -3.25 9.36
C ARG A 138 0.79 -1.87 9.96
N PHE A 139 0.60 -0.89 9.09
CA PHE A 139 0.36 0.48 9.53
C PHE A 139 -0.95 0.61 10.31
N ALA A 140 -0.89 1.34 11.41
CA ALA A 140 -2.08 1.93 12.03
C ALA A 140 -2.59 3.10 11.16
N THR A 141 -3.62 3.81 11.62
CA THR A 141 -4.17 4.97 10.89
C THR A 141 -3.09 6.03 10.68
N VAL A 142 -2.66 6.18 9.43
CA VAL A 142 -1.70 7.21 9.04
C VAL A 142 -2.45 8.53 8.82
N PHE A 143 -2.06 9.57 9.53
CA PHE A 143 -2.69 10.88 9.51
C PHE A 143 -1.65 12.00 9.39
N GLY A 144 -2.13 13.23 9.14
CA GLY A 144 -1.30 14.43 9.05
C GLY A 144 -1.56 15.23 7.79
N HIS A 145 -0.73 16.26 7.59
CA HIS A 145 -0.84 17.14 6.42
C HIS A 145 -0.58 16.36 5.12
N SER A 146 -1.46 16.55 4.17
CA SER A 146 -1.35 15.95 2.83
C SER A 146 -2.03 16.86 1.81
N ARG A 147 -1.52 16.91 0.59
CA ARG A 147 -2.19 17.59 -0.53
C ARG A 147 -3.51 16.93 -0.93
N ARG A 148 -3.72 15.68 -0.49
CA ARG A 148 -4.98 14.95 -0.61
C ARG A 148 -5.34 14.33 0.75
N PRO A 149 -5.85 15.13 1.69
CA PRO A 149 -6.23 14.62 3.01
C PRO A 149 -7.42 13.65 2.89
N ARG A 150 -7.40 12.62 3.72
CA ARG A 150 -8.50 11.66 3.85
C ARG A 150 -9.31 12.00 5.10
N PHE A 151 -10.51 12.55 4.90
CA PHE A 151 -11.44 12.89 5.99
C PHE A 151 -12.37 11.74 6.39
N ASP A 152 -12.22 10.56 5.80
CA ASP A 152 -12.80 9.30 6.25
C ASP A 152 -11.99 8.67 7.41
N LEU A 153 -10.82 9.22 7.72
CA LEU A 153 -9.98 8.78 8.84
C LEU A 153 -10.26 9.62 10.09
N VAL A 154 -10.46 8.94 11.22
CA VAL A 154 -10.96 9.54 12.46
C VAL A 154 -10.14 10.74 12.93
N THR A 155 -8.81 10.66 12.92
CA THR A 155 -7.94 11.76 13.37
C THR A 155 -8.07 12.98 12.48
N ASN A 156 -8.08 12.81 11.16
CA ASN A 156 -8.23 13.93 10.22
C ASN A 156 -9.64 14.53 10.32
N LEU A 157 -10.68 13.69 10.43
CA LEU A 157 -12.05 14.12 10.59
C LEU A 157 -12.24 14.94 11.87
N PHE A 158 -11.82 14.41 13.01
CA PHE A 158 -11.99 15.10 14.29
C PHE A 158 -11.17 16.40 14.37
N THR A 159 -9.96 16.41 13.80
CA THR A 159 -9.18 17.64 13.70
C THR A 159 -9.92 18.72 12.88
N ALA A 160 -10.49 18.33 11.74
CA ALA A 160 -11.25 19.26 10.91
C ALA A 160 -12.53 19.75 11.61
N GLN A 161 -13.26 18.87 12.29
CA GLN A 161 -14.45 19.22 13.08
C GLN A 161 -14.11 20.14 14.24
N ALA A 162 -13.07 19.83 15.00
CA ALA A 162 -12.63 20.68 16.12
C ALA A 162 -12.21 22.08 15.65
N PHE A 163 -11.57 22.18 14.49
CA PHE A 163 -11.20 23.48 13.92
C PHE A 163 -12.41 24.28 13.45
N ASN A 164 -13.35 23.63 12.76
CA ASN A 164 -14.51 24.32 12.19
C ASN A 164 -15.58 24.64 13.22
N ASP A 165 -15.85 23.74 14.15
CA ASP A 165 -16.98 23.81 15.09
C ASP A 165 -16.57 24.33 16.48
N GLY A 166 -15.26 24.43 16.73
CA GLY A 166 -14.73 24.86 18.03
C GLY A 166 -15.00 23.89 19.18
N LYS A 167 -15.15 22.60 18.87
CA LYS A 167 -15.52 21.56 19.83
C LYS A 167 -14.44 20.50 19.94
#